data_9c1ef9480802b931d603765be7c86287
#
_entry.id   9c1ef9480802b931d603765be7c86287
#
_cell.length_a   1.000
_cell.length_b   1.000
_cell.length_c   1.000
_cell.angle_alpha   90.00
_cell.angle_beta   90.00
_cell.angle_gamma   90.00
#
_symmetry.space_group_name_H-M   'P 1'
#
loop_
_entity.id
_entity.type
_entity.pdbx_description
1 polymer ?
#
loop_
_entity_poly.entity_id
_entity_poly.type
_entity_poly.pdbx_seq_one_letter_code
_entity_poly.pdbx_strand_id
1 'polypeptide(L)'
;SEMCIRDRKQIEVLGKQIQVPVFSMGADVNPVTIAKEAVAHAIKHGNDPVILDTAGRLHIDEQLMDELANIKAEVNPTEILLVVDAMTGQDAVNVAKSFNDQLDITGVILSKLDGDTRGGAALSIKAVTGRPILYVGMGEKLSDLEQFYPDRMASRILGMGDVLTCLLYTSDAAD
;
A
#
# COMPACT_ATOMS: atom_id res chain seq x y z
N SER A 1 -17.99 -12.78 -6.84
CA SER A 1 -17.11 -13.96 -6.89
C SER A 1 -16.62 -14.30 -5.47
N GLU A 2 -16.27 -15.54 -5.20
CA GLU A 2 -15.85 -16.00 -3.87
C GLU A 2 -14.61 -15.26 -3.33
N MET A 3 -13.74 -14.79 -4.21
CA MET A 3 -12.53 -14.03 -3.85
C MET A 3 -12.85 -12.69 -3.18
N CYS A 4 -13.77 -11.91 -3.75
CA CYS A 4 -14.19 -10.63 -3.14
C CYS A 4 -14.86 -10.79 -1.77
N ILE A 5 -15.53 -11.93 -1.51
CA ILE A 5 -16.15 -12.21 -0.19
C ILE A 5 -15.07 -12.52 0.85
N ARG A 6 -14.00 -13.21 0.45
CA ARG A 6 -12.89 -13.55 1.34
C ARG A 6 -12.11 -12.30 1.74
N ASP A 7 -11.79 -11.45 0.77
CA ASP A 7 -11.03 -10.21 1.00
C ASP A 7 -11.77 -9.28 1.95
N ARG A 8 -13.09 -9.10 1.77
CA ARG A 8 -13.94 -8.31 2.67
C ARG A 8 -13.92 -8.84 4.10
N LYS A 9 -14.04 -10.16 4.28
CA LYS A 9 -13.97 -10.77 5.61
C LYS A 9 -12.62 -10.55 6.28
N GLN A 10 -11.52 -10.54 5.52
CA GLN A 10 -10.20 -10.25 6.06
C GLN A 10 -10.10 -8.82 6.59
N ILE A 11 -10.61 -7.83 5.84
CA ILE A 11 -10.64 -6.43 6.28
C ILE A 11 -11.51 -6.27 7.54
N GLU A 12 -12.67 -6.92 7.60
CA GLU A 12 -13.54 -6.88 8.78
C GLU A 12 -12.87 -7.48 10.03
N VAL A 13 -12.15 -8.60 9.87
CA VAL A 13 -11.38 -9.21 10.96
C VAL A 13 -10.26 -8.30 11.42
N LEU A 14 -9.51 -7.74 10.45
CA LEU A 14 -8.42 -6.82 10.74
C LEU A 14 -8.91 -5.55 11.45
N GLY A 15 -9.99 -4.95 10.94
CA GLY A 15 -10.59 -3.76 11.54
C GLY A 15 -11.00 -4.00 13.00
N LYS A 16 -11.54 -5.19 13.31
CA LYS A 16 -11.88 -5.58 14.70
C LYS A 16 -10.62 -5.70 15.56
N GLN A 17 -9.53 -6.27 15.03
CA GLN A 17 -8.27 -6.43 15.78
C GLN A 17 -7.64 -5.09 16.16
N ILE A 18 -7.68 -4.12 15.25
CA ILE A 18 -7.09 -2.79 15.45
C ILE A 18 -8.11 -1.74 15.92
N GLN A 19 -9.35 -2.15 16.19
CA GLN A 19 -10.46 -1.30 16.64
C GLN A 19 -10.78 -0.14 15.68
N VAL A 20 -10.66 -0.38 14.38
CA VAL A 20 -11.01 0.57 13.33
C VAL A 20 -12.33 0.15 12.69
N PRO A 21 -13.34 1.05 12.57
CA PRO A 21 -14.60 0.73 11.92
C PRO A 21 -14.39 0.43 10.44
N VAL A 22 -15.05 -0.62 9.95
CA VAL A 22 -15.05 -1.02 8.55
C VAL A 22 -16.42 -0.76 7.95
N PHE A 23 -16.43 -0.04 6.81
CA PHE A 23 -17.64 0.24 6.04
C PHE A 23 -17.68 -0.64 4.79
N SER A 24 -18.82 -1.27 4.52
CA SER A 24 -19.02 -2.04 3.28
C SER A 24 -20.50 -2.04 2.87
N MET A 25 -20.80 -2.06 1.57
CA MET A 25 -22.18 -2.01 1.03
C MET A 25 -22.59 -3.28 0.25
N GLY A 26 -21.79 -4.34 0.26
CA GLY A 26 -22.12 -5.55 -0.50
C GLY A 26 -21.36 -5.64 -1.84
N ALA A 27 -21.55 -6.78 -2.55
CA ALA A 27 -20.76 -7.10 -3.75
C ALA A 27 -21.36 -6.52 -5.04
N ASP A 28 -22.65 -6.20 -5.03
CA ASP A 28 -23.42 -5.81 -6.23
C ASP A 28 -23.55 -4.29 -6.39
N VAL A 29 -22.89 -3.52 -5.53
CA VAL A 29 -22.93 -2.05 -5.55
C VAL A 29 -21.71 -1.54 -6.33
N ASN A 30 -21.94 -0.49 -7.15
CA ASN A 30 -20.86 0.15 -7.91
C ASN A 30 -19.77 0.69 -6.97
N PRO A 31 -18.47 0.40 -7.21
CA PRO A 31 -17.36 0.83 -6.37
C PRO A 31 -17.28 2.34 -6.15
N VAL A 32 -17.62 3.14 -7.15
CA VAL A 32 -17.66 4.61 -7.02
C VAL A 32 -18.71 5.05 -6.00
N THR A 33 -19.88 4.40 -6.02
CA THR A 33 -20.93 4.66 -5.03
C THR A 33 -20.49 4.26 -3.64
N ILE A 34 -19.83 3.11 -3.49
CA ILE A 34 -19.29 2.66 -2.20
C ILE A 34 -18.30 3.67 -1.65
N ALA A 35 -17.38 4.16 -2.48
CA ALA A 35 -16.37 5.15 -2.08
C ALA A 35 -17.02 6.45 -1.60
N LYS A 36 -17.99 6.96 -2.33
CA LYS A 36 -18.75 8.17 -1.98
C LYS A 36 -19.49 8.02 -0.65
N GLU A 37 -20.23 6.94 -0.49
CA GLU A 37 -20.99 6.67 0.73
C GLU A 37 -20.08 6.39 1.93
N ALA A 38 -18.92 5.77 1.72
CA ALA A 38 -17.92 5.56 2.78
C ALA A 38 -17.37 6.90 3.30
N VAL A 39 -17.04 7.84 2.42
CA VAL A 39 -16.59 9.18 2.81
C VAL A 39 -17.70 9.93 3.53
N ALA A 40 -18.92 9.92 3.03
CA ALA A 40 -20.07 10.56 3.68
C ALA A 40 -20.34 9.97 5.07
N HIS A 41 -20.26 8.64 5.20
CA HIS A 41 -20.37 7.93 6.47
C HIS A 41 -19.30 8.36 7.47
N ALA A 42 -18.03 8.43 7.02
CA ALA A 42 -16.91 8.83 7.85
C ALA A 42 -17.08 10.28 8.38
N ILE A 43 -17.44 11.21 7.52
CA ILE A 43 -17.71 12.61 7.90
C ILE A 43 -18.81 12.67 8.98
N LYS A 44 -19.92 11.94 8.76
CA LYS A 44 -21.04 11.89 9.70
C LYS A 44 -20.66 11.37 11.08
N HIS A 45 -19.69 10.45 11.15
CA HIS A 45 -19.25 9.82 12.41
C HIS A 45 -17.96 10.43 12.98
N GLY A 46 -17.41 11.46 12.33
CA GLY A 46 -16.17 12.10 12.77
C GLY A 46 -14.93 11.22 12.65
N ASN A 47 -14.94 10.30 11.68
CA ASN A 47 -13.79 9.43 11.40
C ASN A 47 -12.83 10.13 10.44
N ASP A 48 -11.56 10.19 10.81
CA ASP A 48 -10.47 10.72 10.01
C ASP A 48 -9.16 10.02 10.44
N PRO A 49 -8.37 9.46 9.54
CA PRO A 49 -8.53 9.40 8.08
C PRO A 49 -9.50 8.32 7.57
N VAL A 50 -9.84 8.38 6.28
CA VAL A 50 -10.59 7.34 5.55
C VAL A 50 -9.66 6.63 4.59
N ILE A 51 -9.58 5.30 4.70
CA ILE A 51 -8.81 4.44 3.79
C ILE A 51 -9.78 3.69 2.90
N LEU A 52 -9.68 3.90 1.58
CA LEU A 52 -10.43 3.16 0.58
C LEU A 52 -9.56 2.03 0.04
N ASP A 53 -9.91 0.79 0.40
CA ASP A 53 -9.25 -0.39 -0.15
C ASP A 53 -9.95 -0.83 -1.42
N THR A 54 -9.20 -0.84 -2.51
CA THR A 54 -9.70 -1.17 -3.86
C THR A 54 -9.29 -2.58 -4.25
N ALA A 55 -10.06 -3.19 -5.15
CA ALA A 55 -9.77 -4.56 -5.60
C ALA A 55 -8.40 -4.63 -6.27
N GLY A 56 -7.53 -5.50 -5.75
CA GLY A 56 -6.29 -5.90 -6.40
C GLY A 56 -6.58 -6.94 -7.49
N ARG A 57 -6.14 -6.68 -8.73
CA ARG A 57 -6.18 -7.64 -9.82
C ARG A 57 -4.78 -7.96 -10.28
N LEU A 58 -4.55 -9.22 -10.67
CA LEU A 58 -3.25 -9.70 -11.19
C LEU A 58 -2.87 -9.05 -12.52
N HIS A 59 -3.85 -8.55 -13.26
CA HIS A 59 -3.63 -7.89 -14.54
C HIS A 59 -4.26 -6.49 -14.51
N ILE A 60 -3.49 -5.51 -15.00
CA ILE A 60 -3.99 -4.16 -15.25
C ILE A 60 -4.84 -4.24 -16.51
N ASP A 61 -6.15 -4.12 -16.37
CA ASP A 61 -7.08 -3.97 -17.47
C ASP A 61 -7.65 -2.55 -17.52
N GLU A 62 -8.11 -2.14 -18.69
CA GLU A 62 -8.68 -0.80 -18.89
C GLU A 62 -9.89 -0.55 -17.97
N GLN A 63 -10.70 -1.59 -17.73
CA GLN A 63 -11.87 -1.48 -16.88
C GLN A 63 -11.52 -1.15 -15.43
N LEU A 64 -10.45 -1.78 -14.88
CA LEU A 64 -9.96 -1.46 -13.55
C LEU A 64 -9.45 -0.02 -13.47
N MET A 65 -8.69 0.40 -14.47
CA MET A 65 -8.12 1.74 -14.48
C MET A 65 -9.19 2.83 -14.60
N ASP A 66 -10.22 2.60 -15.42
CA ASP A 66 -11.38 3.49 -15.54
C ASP A 66 -12.16 3.56 -14.21
N GLU A 67 -12.37 2.42 -13.54
CA GLU A 67 -13.02 2.38 -12.23
C GLU A 67 -12.25 3.20 -11.19
N LEU A 68 -10.93 3.02 -11.12
CA LEU A 68 -10.08 3.78 -10.20
C LEU A 68 -10.03 5.27 -10.53
N ALA A 69 -9.99 5.63 -11.81
CA ALA A 69 -10.06 7.02 -12.25
C ALA A 69 -11.40 7.68 -11.87
N ASN A 70 -12.51 6.95 -12.00
CA ASN A 70 -13.83 7.42 -11.59
C ASN A 70 -13.93 7.59 -10.06
N ILE A 71 -13.38 6.64 -9.28
CA ILE A 71 -13.29 6.78 -7.81
C ILE A 71 -12.47 8.02 -7.46
N LYS A 72 -11.28 8.19 -8.05
CA LYS A 72 -10.43 9.36 -7.84
C LYS A 72 -11.17 10.67 -8.11
N ALA A 73 -11.88 10.75 -9.22
CA ALA A 73 -12.64 11.93 -9.60
C ALA A 73 -13.79 12.27 -8.63
N GLU A 74 -14.47 11.24 -8.10
CA GLU A 74 -15.61 11.42 -7.20
C GLU A 74 -15.21 11.82 -5.78
N VAL A 75 -14.14 11.16 -5.22
CA VAL A 75 -13.77 11.38 -3.82
C VAL A 75 -12.60 12.33 -3.62
N ASN A 76 -11.87 12.67 -4.71
CA ASN A 76 -10.69 13.54 -4.68
C ASN A 76 -9.74 13.23 -3.50
N PRO A 77 -9.13 12.03 -3.49
CA PRO A 77 -8.33 11.58 -2.36
C PRO A 77 -7.09 12.45 -2.16
N THR A 78 -6.68 12.65 -0.91
CA THR A 78 -5.44 13.36 -0.56
C THR A 78 -4.21 12.57 -0.98
N GLU A 79 -4.27 11.24 -0.82
CA GLU A 79 -3.19 10.31 -1.13
C GLU A 79 -3.69 9.15 -1.97
N ILE A 80 -2.89 8.74 -2.95
CA ILE A 80 -3.10 7.51 -3.74
C ILE A 80 -1.87 6.66 -3.57
N LEU A 81 -1.99 5.59 -2.78
CA LEU A 81 -0.88 4.70 -2.45
C LEU A 81 -0.99 3.41 -3.26
N LEU A 82 0.06 3.10 -4.00
CA LEU A 82 0.16 1.84 -4.73
C LEU A 82 0.91 0.80 -3.89
N VAL A 83 0.28 -0.34 -3.64
CA VAL A 83 0.92 -1.49 -3.00
C VAL A 83 1.45 -2.45 -4.07
N VAL A 84 2.74 -2.75 -4.04
CA VAL A 84 3.42 -3.59 -5.04
C VAL A 84 4.21 -4.69 -4.34
N ASP A 85 4.19 -5.87 -4.91
CA ASP A 85 5.01 -7.01 -4.44
C ASP A 85 6.45 -6.86 -4.96
N ALA A 86 7.41 -6.66 -4.06
CA ALA A 86 8.82 -6.46 -4.42
C ALA A 86 9.44 -7.69 -5.11
N MET A 87 8.89 -8.89 -4.88
CA MET A 87 9.41 -10.13 -5.47
C MET A 87 9.04 -10.32 -6.95
N THR A 88 8.07 -9.56 -7.47
CA THR A 88 7.68 -9.67 -8.90
C THR A 88 8.66 -8.96 -9.85
N GLY A 89 9.68 -8.31 -9.32
CA GLY A 89 10.78 -7.75 -10.11
C GLY A 89 10.33 -6.71 -11.14
N GLN A 90 10.61 -6.96 -12.43
CA GLN A 90 10.29 -6.02 -13.51
C GLN A 90 8.78 -5.79 -13.67
N ASP A 91 7.94 -6.76 -13.35
CA ASP A 91 6.48 -6.61 -13.41
C ASP A 91 6.00 -5.56 -12.42
N ALA A 92 6.57 -5.52 -11.20
CA ALA A 92 6.30 -4.46 -10.23
C ALA A 92 6.58 -3.06 -10.79
N VAL A 93 7.68 -2.92 -11.52
CA VAL A 93 8.08 -1.63 -12.14
C VAL A 93 7.10 -1.22 -13.24
N ASN A 94 6.69 -2.16 -14.09
CA ASN A 94 5.73 -1.91 -15.16
C ASN A 94 4.36 -1.52 -14.60
N VAL A 95 3.89 -2.23 -13.56
CA VAL A 95 2.66 -1.92 -12.84
C VAL A 95 2.74 -0.51 -12.26
N ALA A 96 3.80 -0.20 -11.53
CA ALA A 96 3.97 1.10 -10.89
C ALA A 96 3.99 2.25 -11.91
N LYS A 97 4.66 2.05 -13.06
CA LYS A 97 4.65 3.03 -14.15
C LYS A 97 3.25 3.27 -14.69
N SER A 98 2.50 2.21 -15.02
CA SER A 98 1.14 2.31 -15.56
C SER A 98 0.18 3.02 -14.60
N PHE A 99 0.22 2.67 -13.32
CA PHE A 99 -0.59 3.34 -12.29
C PHE A 99 -0.21 4.80 -12.10
N ASN A 100 1.09 5.13 -12.13
CA ASN A 100 1.54 6.51 -12.03
C ASN A 100 1.10 7.35 -13.22
N ASP A 101 1.23 6.82 -14.43
CA ASP A 101 0.87 7.54 -15.67
C ASP A 101 -0.63 7.84 -15.76
N GLN A 102 -1.49 6.96 -15.23
CA GLN A 102 -2.95 7.09 -15.34
C GLN A 102 -3.60 7.72 -14.10
N LEU A 103 -3.10 7.42 -12.91
CA LEU A 103 -3.73 7.86 -11.66
C LEU A 103 -2.92 8.91 -10.90
N ASP A 104 -1.69 9.20 -11.34
CA ASP A 104 -0.83 10.16 -10.63
C ASP A 104 -0.69 9.79 -9.13
N ILE A 105 -0.16 8.60 -8.87
CA ILE A 105 0.01 8.08 -7.50
C ILE A 105 0.88 9.01 -6.67
N THR A 106 0.64 9.10 -5.37
CA THR A 106 1.40 9.98 -4.46
C THR A 106 2.52 9.24 -3.74
N GLY A 107 2.40 7.94 -3.58
CA GLY A 107 3.41 7.11 -2.92
C GLY A 107 3.28 5.63 -3.22
N VAL A 108 4.30 4.87 -2.84
CA VAL A 108 4.37 3.42 -3.05
C VAL A 108 4.63 2.72 -1.72
N ILE A 109 3.99 1.58 -1.54
CA ILE A 109 4.23 0.62 -0.46
C ILE A 109 4.77 -0.65 -1.09
N LEU A 110 5.92 -1.12 -0.64
CA LEU A 110 6.51 -2.38 -1.11
C LEU A 110 6.19 -3.50 -0.13
N SER A 111 5.45 -4.49 -0.58
CA SER A 111 5.25 -5.73 0.19
C SER A 111 6.35 -6.76 -0.12
N LYS A 112 6.56 -7.70 0.80
CA LYS A 112 7.51 -8.82 0.68
C LYS A 112 8.96 -8.41 0.42
N LEU A 113 9.39 -7.30 1.01
CA LEU A 113 10.75 -6.79 0.82
C LEU A 113 11.80 -7.69 1.51
N ASP A 114 11.40 -8.53 2.45
CA ASP A 114 12.22 -9.57 3.06
C ASP A 114 12.79 -10.56 2.04
N GLY A 115 12.04 -10.84 0.95
CA GLY A 115 12.48 -11.66 -0.18
C GLY A 115 13.37 -10.94 -1.20
N ASP A 116 13.37 -9.62 -1.25
CA ASP A 116 14.21 -8.83 -2.15
C ASP A 116 15.52 -8.43 -1.46
N THR A 117 16.49 -9.33 -1.48
CA THR A 117 17.79 -9.15 -0.78
C THR A 117 18.61 -7.98 -1.32
N ARG A 118 18.36 -7.51 -2.53
CA ARG A 118 19.12 -6.45 -3.19
C ARG A 118 18.38 -5.11 -3.30
N GLY A 119 17.09 -5.05 -2.93
CA GLY A 119 16.29 -3.83 -3.03
C GLY A 119 16.12 -3.29 -4.46
N GLY A 120 16.29 -4.15 -5.47
CA GLY A 120 16.26 -3.75 -6.88
C GLY A 120 14.91 -3.18 -7.31
N ALA A 121 13.81 -3.75 -6.80
CA ALA A 121 12.46 -3.26 -7.07
C ALA A 121 12.28 -1.83 -6.56
N ALA A 122 12.74 -1.53 -5.35
CA ALA A 122 12.64 -0.19 -4.75
C ALA A 122 13.33 0.88 -5.60
N LEU A 123 14.57 0.62 -6.01
CA LEU A 123 15.34 1.57 -6.84
C LEU A 123 14.68 1.78 -8.19
N SER A 124 14.26 0.70 -8.86
CA SER A 124 13.66 0.76 -10.19
C SER A 124 12.31 1.48 -10.18
N ILE A 125 11.45 1.20 -9.21
CA ILE A 125 10.15 1.87 -9.06
C ILE A 125 10.36 3.36 -8.79
N LYS A 126 11.27 3.72 -7.88
CA LYS A 126 11.58 5.12 -7.61
C LYS A 126 12.11 5.85 -8.86
N ALA A 127 12.99 5.21 -9.62
CA ALA A 127 13.55 5.79 -10.84
C ALA A 127 12.49 6.02 -11.92
N VAL A 128 11.56 5.08 -12.10
CA VAL A 128 10.55 5.12 -13.17
C VAL A 128 9.37 6.03 -12.82
N THR A 129 8.91 6.01 -11.58
CA THR A 129 7.74 6.78 -11.16
C THR A 129 8.07 8.16 -10.58
N GLY A 130 9.28 8.35 -10.07
CA GLY A 130 9.65 9.54 -9.30
C GLY A 130 8.96 9.64 -7.93
N ARG A 131 8.06 8.72 -7.60
CA ARG A 131 7.26 8.77 -6.37
C ARG A 131 8.02 8.21 -5.16
N PRO A 132 7.78 8.72 -3.94
CA PRO A 132 8.42 8.19 -2.75
C PRO A 132 7.91 6.79 -2.42
N ILE A 133 8.79 5.93 -1.91
CA ILE A 133 8.41 4.73 -1.20
C ILE A 133 8.19 5.17 0.24
N LEU A 134 7.01 4.88 0.79
CA LEU A 134 6.61 5.33 2.12
C LEU A 134 6.77 4.24 3.16
N TYR A 135 6.31 3.04 2.82
CA TYR A 135 6.32 1.90 3.73
C TYR A 135 6.82 0.64 3.04
N VAL A 136 7.29 -0.30 3.83
CA VAL A 136 7.73 -1.63 3.39
C VAL A 136 7.16 -2.70 4.31
N GLY A 137 6.68 -3.79 3.71
CA GLY A 137 6.27 -5.00 4.42
C GLY A 137 7.43 -5.98 4.46
N MET A 138 7.86 -6.32 5.67
CA MET A 138 8.96 -7.24 5.95
C MET A 138 8.48 -8.62 6.39
N GLY A 139 7.17 -8.87 6.38
CA GLY A 139 6.56 -10.12 6.81
C GLY A 139 5.04 -10.06 6.76
N GLU A 140 4.36 -10.99 7.45
CA GLU A 140 2.90 -11.15 7.41
C GLU A 140 2.16 -10.53 8.59
N LYS A 141 2.87 -10.08 9.63
CA LYS A 141 2.26 -9.49 10.82
C LYS A 141 2.06 -7.98 10.65
N LEU A 142 1.11 -7.41 11.39
CA LEU A 142 0.90 -5.96 11.42
C LEU A 142 2.16 -5.20 11.87
N SER A 143 2.94 -5.79 12.78
CA SER A 143 4.23 -5.24 13.24
C SER A 143 5.32 -5.24 12.17
N ASP A 144 5.14 -5.96 11.07
CA ASP A 144 6.14 -6.11 10.02
C ASP A 144 5.98 -5.05 8.91
N LEU A 145 5.08 -4.09 9.10
CA LEU A 145 4.97 -2.89 8.27
C LEU A 145 5.85 -1.80 8.87
N GLU A 146 6.89 -1.43 8.14
CA GLU A 146 7.87 -0.43 8.56
C GLU A 146 7.85 0.79 7.65
N GLN A 147 8.23 1.95 8.19
CA GLN A 147 8.50 3.12 7.36
C GLN A 147 9.76 2.88 6.51
N PHE A 148 9.73 3.32 5.26
CA PHE A 148 10.89 3.18 4.37
C PHE A 148 11.95 4.25 4.67
N TYR A 149 13.17 3.82 4.92
CA TYR A 149 14.35 4.68 5.12
C TYR A 149 15.36 4.45 4.00
N PRO A 150 15.55 5.41 3.07
CA PRO A 150 16.48 5.25 1.93
C PRO A 150 17.90 4.90 2.33
N ASP A 151 18.41 5.49 3.41
CA ASP A 151 19.78 5.26 3.89
C ASP A 151 20.00 3.83 4.37
N ARG A 152 18.99 3.24 5.05
CA ARG A 152 19.04 1.82 5.47
C ARG A 152 19.02 0.90 4.26
N MET A 153 18.21 1.22 3.26
CA MET A 153 18.16 0.44 2.02
C MET A 153 19.48 0.53 1.26
N ALA A 154 20.07 1.71 1.16
CA ALA A 154 21.38 1.89 0.52
C ALA A 154 22.47 1.07 1.22
N SER A 155 22.52 1.10 2.55
CA SER A 155 23.44 0.29 3.35
C SER A 155 23.27 -1.21 3.11
N ARG A 156 22.02 -1.67 3.02
CA ARG A 156 21.68 -3.07 2.72
C ARG A 156 22.16 -3.49 1.32
N ILE A 157 21.91 -2.65 0.30
CA ILE A 157 22.33 -2.90 -1.08
C ILE A 157 23.85 -2.98 -1.21
N LEU A 158 24.56 -2.10 -0.51
CA LEU A 158 26.01 -2.04 -0.50
C LEU A 158 26.68 -3.11 0.38
N GLY A 159 25.89 -3.95 1.06
CA GLY A 159 26.40 -4.99 1.95
C GLY A 159 27.09 -4.45 3.22
N MET A 160 26.83 -3.18 3.57
CA MET A 160 27.45 -2.54 4.74
C MET A 160 26.78 -2.92 6.08
N GLY A 161 25.70 -3.71 6.03
CA GLY A 161 24.90 -4.04 7.23
C GLY A 161 24.13 -2.84 7.78
N ASP A 162 23.13 -3.10 8.61
CA ASP A 162 22.39 -2.03 9.28
C ASP A 162 23.08 -1.67 10.63
N VAL A 163 24.21 -0.99 10.53
CA VAL A 163 25.03 -0.57 11.69
C VAL A 163 24.23 0.40 12.59
N LEU A 164 23.35 1.22 12.02
CA LEU A 164 22.55 2.20 12.77
C LEU A 164 21.48 1.54 13.64
N THR A 165 20.80 0.51 13.13
CA THR A 165 19.82 -0.25 13.93
C THR A 165 20.51 -0.99 15.08
N CYS A 166 21.69 -1.57 14.85
CA CYS A 166 22.47 -2.20 15.91
C CYS A 166 22.85 -1.21 17.03
N LEU A 167 23.22 0.02 16.69
CA LEU A 167 23.60 1.04 17.66
C LEU A 167 22.40 1.57 18.46
N LEU A 168 21.23 1.72 17.85
CA LEU A 168 20.02 2.16 18.54
C LEU A 168 19.50 1.11 19.53
N TYR A 169 19.49 -0.17 19.15
CA TYR A 169 19.08 -1.25 20.07
C TYR A 169 20.06 -1.51 21.21
N THR A 170 21.34 -1.16 21.06
CA THR A 170 22.31 -1.29 22.14
C THR A 170 22.28 -0.11 23.11
N SER A 171 21.77 1.07 22.71
CA SER A 171 21.62 2.21 23.62
C SER A 171 20.41 2.06 24.55
N ASP A 172 19.31 1.46 24.07
CA ASP A 172 18.09 1.23 24.88
C ASP A 172 18.20 0.03 25.84
N ALA A 173 19.24 -0.80 25.71
CA ALA A 173 19.49 -1.93 26.60
C ALA A 173 20.47 -1.59 27.72
N ALA A 174 20.93 -0.36 27.82
CA ALA A 174 21.96 0.09 28.80
C ALA A 174 21.41 0.99 29.93
N ASP A 175 20.09 1.21 30.01
CA ASP A 175 19.33 1.80 31.14
C ASP A 175 18.43 0.71 31.79
#